data_ae12a44c8a33b05490f02ad61375f874
#
_entry.id   ae12a44c8a33b05490f02ad61375f874
#
_cell.length_a   1.000
_cell.length_b   1.000
_cell.length_c   1.000
_cell.angle_alpha   90.00
_cell.angle_beta   90.00
_cell.angle_gamma   90.00
#
_symmetry.space_group_name_H-M   'P 1'
#
loop_
_entity.id
_entity.type
_entity.pdbx_description
1 polymer ?
#
loop_
_entity_poly.entity_id
_entity_poly.type
_entity_poly.pdbx_seq_one_letter_code
_entity_poly.pdbx_strand_id
1 'polypeptide(L)'
;MFHRIEEALEDLKQGKVVIVCDDENRENEGDFIALAEYITPETINFMITHGRGLVCVPITAGYAERLQLEPMVSHNTDSHHTAFTVSIDHISTTTGISAHERATTIQELLNPASKGADFNRPGHIFPLIAKEGGVLRRAGHTEAAVDLAKLCGAEPAGVICEIINEDGTMARVPDLIECAKQFDIKMITIEDLIAYRRHHETLVTREVEITLPTDFGTFHAIGYSNSLDTKEHIALVKGDISTGEPVLVRVHSECLTGDVFGSHRCDCGPQLHAALAQIEREGKGVLLYMRQEGRGIGLLNKLRAYKLQEEGFDTVEANEKLGFPADLRDYGIGAQILKDLGLQSLRLLTNNPRKIAGLQGYDLEVVERVPLQMPAKEANKSYLQTKVNKLGHLLNL
;
A
#
# COMPACT_ATOMS: atom_id res chain seq x y z
N MET A 1 -2.33 8.81 -22.58
CA MET A 1 -2.26 9.68 -21.38
C MET A 1 -3.17 9.04 -20.34
N PHE A 2 -2.69 8.85 -19.11
CA PHE A 2 -3.53 8.31 -18.02
C PHE A 2 -4.56 9.34 -17.57
N HIS A 3 -5.72 8.87 -17.15
CA HIS A 3 -6.83 9.66 -16.62
C HIS A 3 -6.77 9.71 -15.10
N ARG A 4 -7.51 10.65 -14.50
CA ARG A 4 -7.62 10.74 -13.04
C ARG A 4 -8.52 9.60 -12.52
N ILE A 5 -8.28 9.20 -11.28
CA ILE A 5 -9.06 8.13 -10.63
C ILE A 5 -10.55 8.48 -10.60
N GLU A 6 -10.91 9.74 -10.30
CA GLU A 6 -12.30 10.20 -10.25
C GLU A 6 -13.03 9.98 -11.58
N GLU A 7 -12.35 10.22 -12.72
CA GLU A 7 -12.94 10.03 -14.05
C GLU A 7 -13.23 8.54 -14.33
N ALA A 8 -12.32 7.65 -13.88
CA ALA A 8 -12.54 6.21 -13.99
C ALA A 8 -13.69 5.74 -13.07
N LEU A 9 -13.77 6.26 -11.84
CA LEU A 9 -14.86 5.95 -10.91
C LEU A 9 -16.23 6.38 -11.46
N GLU A 10 -16.31 7.54 -12.15
CA GLU A 10 -17.54 7.99 -12.80
C GLU A 10 -18.00 7.03 -13.90
N ASP A 11 -17.07 6.56 -14.75
CA ASP A 11 -17.38 5.60 -15.82
C ASP A 11 -17.78 4.24 -15.24
N LEU A 12 -17.07 3.75 -14.23
CA LEU A 12 -17.40 2.50 -13.54
C LEU A 12 -18.80 2.52 -12.92
N LYS A 13 -19.21 3.62 -12.28
CA LYS A 13 -20.57 3.82 -11.74
C LYS A 13 -21.66 3.79 -12.81
N GLN A 14 -21.32 4.07 -14.07
CA GLN A 14 -22.21 3.97 -15.21
C GLN A 14 -22.22 2.56 -15.84
N GLY A 15 -21.52 1.58 -15.25
CA GLY A 15 -21.39 0.22 -15.77
C GLY A 15 -20.42 0.08 -16.94
N LYS A 16 -19.59 1.10 -17.20
CA LYS A 16 -18.56 1.03 -18.24
C LYS A 16 -17.33 0.28 -17.76
N VAL A 17 -16.50 -0.12 -18.72
CA VAL A 17 -15.19 -0.72 -18.50
C VAL A 17 -14.12 0.35 -18.42
N VAL A 18 -13.09 0.13 -17.60
CA VAL A 18 -11.86 0.93 -17.58
C VAL A 18 -10.65 0.03 -17.84
N ILE A 19 -9.53 0.62 -18.25
CA ILE A 19 -8.24 -0.07 -18.33
C ILE A 19 -7.43 0.32 -17.09
N VAL A 20 -6.87 -0.67 -16.41
CA VAL A 20 -5.96 -0.48 -15.29
C VAL A 20 -4.62 -1.11 -15.64
N CYS A 21 -3.55 -0.33 -15.50
CA CYS A 21 -2.18 -0.77 -15.76
C CYS A 21 -1.42 -0.94 -14.44
N ASP A 22 -0.63 -1.99 -14.33
CA ASP A 22 0.29 -2.16 -13.22
C ASP A 22 1.70 -1.61 -13.55
N ASP A 23 2.63 -1.77 -12.59
CA ASP A 23 4.00 -1.26 -12.69
C ASP A 23 4.83 -2.09 -13.71
N GLU A 24 5.71 -1.41 -14.45
CA GLU A 24 6.59 -2.05 -15.44
C GLU A 24 7.55 -3.10 -14.84
N ASN A 25 7.83 -3.01 -13.54
CA ASN A 25 8.66 -3.97 -12.80
C ASN A 25 7.84 -5.11 -12.16
N ARG A 26 6.50 -5.16 -12.36
CA ARG A 26 5.63 -6.21 -11.86
C ARG A 26 5.23 -7.16 -13.03
N GLU A 27 4.05 -7.04 -13.58
CA GLU A 27 3.58 -7.79 -14.75
C GLU A 27 3.76 -6.96 -16.03
N ASN A 28 3.73 -5.63 -15.88
CA ASN A 28 3.77 -4.66 -16.98
C ASN A 28 2.62 -4.89 -17.97
N GLU A 29 1.42 -5.09 -17.45
CA GLU A 29 0.22 -5.47 -18.20
C GLU A 29 -0.91 -4.47 -17.94
N GLY A 30 -2.00 -4.63 -18.67
CA GLY A 30 -3.23 -3.90 -18.47
C GLY A 30 -4.43 -4.80 -18.59
N ASP A 31 -5.37 -4.63 -17.64
CA ASP A 31 -6.63 -5.36 -17.62
C ASP A 31 -7.79 -4.43 -17.93
N PHE A 32 -8.78 -4.95 -18.64
CA PHE A 32 -10.14 -4.42 -18.55
C PHE A 32 -10.71 -4.72 -17.18
N ILE A 33 -11.25 -3.69 -16.52
CA ILE A 33 -11.93 -3.82 -15.24
C ILE A 33 -13.35 -3.26 -15.34
N ALA A 34 -14.32 -4.01 -14.84
CA ALA A 34 -15.70 -3.59 -14.64
C ALA A 34 -16.17 -3.94 -13.24
N LEU A 35 -17.20 -3.25 -12.74
CA LEU A 35 -17.84 -3.62 -11.48
C LEU A 35 -18.71 -4.86 -11.67
N ALA A 36 -18.55 -5.86 -10.81
CA ALA A 36 -19.32 -7.11 -10.91
C ALA A 36 -20.83 -6.88 -10.73
N GLU A 37 -21.22 -5.86 -9.94
CA GLU A 37 -22.62 -5.47 -9.72
C GLU A 37 -23.33 -5.02 -11.01
N TYR A 38 -22.60 -4.39 -11.93
CA TYR A 38 -23.16 -3.84 -13.16
C TYR A 38 -22.81 -4.68 -14.39
N ILE A 39 -22.31 -5.91 -14.18
CA ILE A 39 -21.88 -6.76 -15.28
C ILE A 39 -23.08 -7.19 -16.15
N THR A 40 -22.89 -7.14 -17.46
CA THR A 40 -23.88 -7.60 -18.45
C THR A 40 -23.25 -8.59 -19.42
N PRO A 41 -24.04 -9.37 -20.15
CA PRO A 41 -23.53 -10.23 -21.23
C PRO A 41 -22.72 -9.45 -22.26
N GLU A 42 -23.11 -8.21 -22.56
CA GLU A 42 -22.42 -7.33 -23.53
C GLU A 42 -21.03 -6.95 -23.02
N THR A 43 -20.92 -6.64 -21.72
CA THR A 43 -19.62 -6.32 -21.08
C THR A 43 -18.69 -7.52 -21.11
N ILE A 44 -19.19 -8.71 -20.76
CA ILE A 44 -18.39 -9.96 -20.86
C ILE A 44 -17.98 -10.21 -22.30
N ASN A 45 -18.92 -10.07 -23.27
CA ASN A 45 -18.60 -10.25 -24.67
C ASN A 45 -17.55 -9.26 -25.18
N PHE A 46 -17.61 -8.00 -24.72
CA PHE A 46 -16.59 -7.01 -25.01
C PHE A 46 -15.22 -7.44 -24.49
N MET A 47 -15.15 -7.83 -23.21
CA MET A 47 -13.89 -8.25 -22.57
C MET A 47 -13.25 -9.45 -23.28
N ILE A 48 -14.01 -10.49 -23.59
CA ILE A 48 -13.46 -11.68 -24.25
C ILE A 48 -13.09 -11.44 -25.71
N THR A 49 -13.77 -10.51 -26.38
CA THR A 49 -13.50 -10.18 -27.79
C THR A 49 -12.26 -9.30 -27.93
N HIS A 50 -12.13 -8.30 -27.09
CA HIS A 50 -11.11 -7.27 -27.19
C HIS A 50 -9.96 -7.43 -26.18
N GLY A 51 -10.21 -8.02 -25.00
CA GLY A 51 -9.18 -8.40 -24.04
C GLY A 51 -8.50 -9.70 -24.42
N ARG A 52 -9.27 -10.73 -24.75
CA ARG A 52 -8.79 -12.08 -25.12
C ARG A 52 -8.14 -12.84 -23.97
N GLY A 53 -8.06 -12.24 -22.77
CA GLY A 53 -7.52 -12.81 -21.55
C GLY A 53 -8.50 -13.74 -20.84
N LEU A 54 -8.14 -14.13 -19.62
CA LEU A 54 -8.98 -14.95 -18.75
C LEU A 54 -9.96 -14.05 -17.97
N VAL A 55 -11.26 -14.30 -18.11
CA VAL A 55 -12.25 -13.58 -17.29
C VAL A 55 -12.18 -14.09 -15.87
N CYS A 56 -11.68 -13.25 -14.97
CA CYS A 56 -11.59 -13.51 -13.54
C CYS A 56 -12.50 -12.58 -12.75
N VAL A 57 -12.87 -13.00 -11.54
CA VAL A 57 -13.75 -12.23 -10.65
C VAL A 57 -13.09 -12.01 -9.30
N PRO A 58 -12.35 -10.91 -9.12
CA PRO A 58 -11.88 -10.45 -7.84
C PRO A 58 -13.02 -10.28 -6.83
N ILE A 59 -12.88 -10.90 -5.67
CA ILE A 59 -13.84 -10.88 -4.55
C ILE A 59 -13.11 -10.70 -3.22
N THR A 60 -13.84 -10.31 -2.19
CA THR A 60 -13.31 -10.31 -0.81
C THR A 60 -13.29 -11.73 -0.23
N ALA A 61 -12.50 -11.94 0.84
CA ALA A 61 -12.49 -13.20 1.59
C ALA A 61 -13.88 -13.56 2.12
N GLY A 62 -14.72 -12.57 2.49
CA GLY A 62 -16.09 -12.80 2.95
C GLY A 62 -17.00 -13.46 1.91
N TYR A 63 -16.85 -13.10 0.63
CA TYR A 63 -17.56 -13.81 -0.45
C TYR A 63 -17.08 -15.24 -0.61
N ALA A 64 -15.77 -15.47 -0.58
CA ALA A 64 -15.20 -16.81 -0.69
C ALA A 64 -15.68 -17.71 0.45
N GLU A 65 -15.71 -17.20 1.69
CA GLU A 65 -16.21 -17.92 2.86
C GLU A 65 -17.70 -18.22 2.74
N ARG A 66 -18.54 -17.23 2.43
CA ARG A 66 -20.00 -17.38 2.26
C ARG A 66 -20.34 -18.45 1.23
N LEU A 67 -19.62 -18.46 0.10
CA LEU A 67 -19.86 -19.37 -1.01
C LEU A 67 -19.03 -20.66 -0.95
N GLN A 68 -18.23 -20.83 0.13
CA GLN A 68 -17.36 -21.99 0.33
C GLN A 68 -16.41 -22.22 -0.87
N LEU A 69 -15.80 -21.15 -1.36
CA LEU A 69 -14.83 -21.19 -2.45
C LEU A 69 -13.44 -21.48 -1.90
N GLU A 70 -13.00 -22.71 -2.06
CA GLU A 70 -11.68 -23.14 -1.61
C GLU A 70 -10.58 -22.66 -2.56
N PRO A 71 -9.35 -22.42 -2.07
CA PRO A 71 -8.19 -22.16 -2.92
C PRO A 71 -8.03 -23.27 -3.97
N MET A 72 -7.67 -22.90 -5.20
CA MET A 72 -7.46 -23.87 -6.29
C MET A 72 -6.34 -24.88 -5.98
N VAL A 73 -5.36 -24.48 -5.18
CA VAL A 73 -4.23 -25.30 -4.75
C VAL A 73 -3.95 -25.12 -3.28
N SER A 74 -3.51 -26.20 -2.60
CA SER A 74 -3.11 -26.15 -1.18
C SER A 74 -1.80 -25.39 -0.95
N HIS A 75 -0.93 -25.32 -1.96
CA HIS A 75 0.34 -24.61 -1.94
C HIS A 75 0.49 -23.76 -3.20
N ASN A 76 0.36 -22.44 -3.05
CA ASN A 76 0.48 -21.51 -4.15
C ASN A 76 1.96 -21.25 -4.45
N THR A 77 2.39 -21.55 -5.67
CA THR A 77 3.75 -21.35 -6.18
C THR A 77 3.83 -20.24 -7.24
N ASP A 78 2.71 -19.52 -7.47
CA ASP A 78 2.68 -18.39 -8.39
C ASP A 78 3.63 -17.28 -7.91
N SER A 79 4.36 -16.67 -8.84
CA SER A 79 5.35 -15.62 -8.55
C SER A 79 4.72 -14.38 -7.92
N HIS A 80 3.50 -14.07 -8.27
CA HIS A 80 2.72 -12.95 -7.75
C HIS A 80 1.75 -13.34 -6.64
N HIS A 81 1.69 -14.64 -6.30
CA HIS A 81 0.80 -15.20 -5.28
C HIS A 81 -0.68 -14.87 -5.51
N THR A 82 -1.13 -14.88 -6.77
CA THR A 82 -2.53 -14.65 -7.12
C THR A 82 -3.41 -15.75 -6.52
N ALA A 83 -4.39 -15.34 -5.74
CA ALA A 83 -5.18 -16.27 -4.92
C ALA A 83 -6.39 -16.81 -5.69
N PHE A 84 -6.14 -17.64 -6.69
CA PHE A 84 -7.19 -18.39 -7.41
C PHE A 84 -7.96 -19.29 -6.46
N THR A 85 -9.29 -19.27 -6.60
CA THR A 85 -10.16 -20.31 -6.04
C THR A 85 -10.49 -21.35 -7.11
N VAL A 86 -11.17 -22.43 -6.73
CA VAL A 86 -11.79 -23.33 -7.69
C VAL A 86 -12.73 -22.54 -8.60
N SER A 87 -12.72 -22.85 -9.91
CA SER A 87 -13.61 -22.19 -10.87
C SER A 87 -15.05 -22.68 -10.70
N ILE A 88 -16.02 -21.83 -11.06
CA ILE A 88 -17.44 -22.06 -10.83
C ILE A 88 -18.32 -21.74 -12.03
N ASP A 89 -19.48 -22.38 -12.09
CA ASP A 89 -20.63 -22.01 -12.92
C ASP A 89 -21.90 -22.10 -12.07
N HIS A 90 -22.83 -21.16 -12.22
CA HIS A 90 -24.10 -21.25 -11.52
C HIS A 90 -24.95 -22.41 -12.07
N ILE A 91 -25.65 -23.10 -11.19
CA ILE A 91 -26.45 -24.31 -11.55
C ILE A 91 -27.55 -24.06 -12.61
N SER A 92 -27.97 -22.80 -12.81
CA SER A 92 -28.94 -22.45 -13.85
C SER A 92 -28.32 -22.37 -15.26
N THR A 93 -27.00 -22.46 -15.40
CA THR A 93 -26.31 -22.44 -16.70
C THR A 93 -26.31 -23.81 -17.35
N THR A 94 -26.10 -23.85 -18.64
CA THR A 94 -25.96 -25.11 -19.39
C THR A 94 -24.51 -25.56 -19.49
N THR A 95 -23.71 -24.86 -20.32
CA THR A 95 -22.26 -25.10 -20.48
C THR A 95 -21.41 -24.12 -19.69
N GLY A 96 -21.97 -23.00 -19.24
CA GLY A 96 -21.28 -21.97 -18.45
C GLY A 96 -20.37 -21.00 -19.21
N ILE A 97 -19.98 -21.34 -20.47
CA ILE A 97 -18.90 -20.63 -21.20
C ILE A 97 -19.37 -19.38 -21.97
N SER A 98 -20.65 -19.32 -22.36
CA SER A 98 -21.16 -18.18 -23.14
C SER A 98 -21.07 -16.86 -22.31
N ALA A 99 -20.99 -15.70 -23.01
CA ALA A 99 -20.98 -14.42 -22.32
C ALA A 99 -22.21 -14.23 -21.43
N HIS A 100 -23.38 -14.70 -21.85
CA HIS A 100 -24.61 -14.69 -21.07
C HIS A 100 -24.50 -15.52 -19.78
N GLU A 101 -24.01 -16.75 -19.88
CA GLU A 101 -23.91 -17.66 -18.73
C GLU A 101 -22.83 -17.23 -17.75
N ARG A 102 -21.71 -16.69 -18.26
CA ARG A 102 -20.69 -16.09 -17.39
C ARG A 102 -21.22 -14.87 -16.65
N ALA A 103 -21.95 -13.97 -17.32
CA ALA A 103 -22.61 -12.86 -16.66
C ALA A 103 -23.62 -13.32 -15.59
N THR A 104 -24.42 -14.35 -15.88
CA THR A 104 -25.35 -14.96 -14.92
C THR A 104 -24.59 -15.51 -13.69
N THR A 105 -23.51 -16.25 -13.89
CA THR A 105 -22.70 -16.79 -12.79
C THR A 105 -22.12 -15.68 -11.91
N ILE A 106 -21.64 -14.56 -12.51
CA ILE A 106 -21.11 -13.42 -11.78
C ILE A 106 -22.21 -12.70 -10.98
N GLN A 107 -23.38 -12.49 -11.57
CA GLN A 107 -24.53 -11.87 -10.90
C GLN A 107 -25.00 -12.72 -9.71
N GLU A 108 -25.09 -14.03 -9.88
CA GLU A 108 -25.49 -14.94 -8.81
C GLU A 108 -24.41 -15.10 -7.73
N LEU A 109 -23.13 -14.90 -8.05
CA LEU A 109 -22.07 -14.83 -7.06
C LEU A 109 -22.30 -13.67 -6.07
N LEU A 110 -22.82 -12.54 -6.54
CA LEU A 110 -23.14 -11.36 -5.70
C LEU A 110 -24.47 -11.52 -4.97
N ASN A 111 -25.39 -12.33 -5.46
CA ASN A 111 -26.70 -12.52 -4.87
C ASN A 111 -26.59 -12.99 -3.40
N PRO A 112 -27.09 -12.24 -2.40
CA PRO A 112 -26.99 -12.63 -1.01
C PRO A 112 -27.75 -13.89 -0.65
N ALA A 113 -28.72 -14.32 -1.47
CA ALA A 113 -29.46 -15.57 -1.29
C ALA A 113 -28.70 -16.81 -1.79
N SER A 114 -27.73 -16.63 -2.67
CA SER A 114 -26.94 -17.73 -3.25
C SER A 114 -26.00 -18.36 -2.21
N LYS A 115 -25.90 -19.69 -2.27
CA LYS A 115 -25.08 -20.53 -1.38
C LYS A 115 -24.04 -21.29 -2.18
N GLY A 116 -23.04 -21.84 -1.52
CA GLY A 116 -22.01 -22.64 -2.17
C GLY A 116 -22.55 -23.81 -3.02
N ALA A 117 -23.69 -24.40 -2.64
CA ALA A 117 -24.34 -25.47 -3.37
C ALA A 117 -25.00 -25.03 -4.70
N ASP A 118 -25.20 -23.73 -4.91
CA ASP A 118 -25.79 -23.19 -6.13
C ASP A 118 -24.75 -23.03 -7.26
N PHE A 119 -23.50 -23.45 -7.02
CA PHE A 119 -22.40 -23.36 -7.97
C PHE A 119 -21.77 -24.74 -8.23
N ASN A 120 -21.73 -25.12 -9.48
CA ASN A 120 -20.96 -26.28 -9.97
C ASN A 120 -19.46 -25.95 -9.90
N ARG A 121 -18.65 -26.97 -9.62
CA ARG A 121 -17.18 -26.91 -9.56
C ARG A 121 -16.62 -28.15 -10.27
N PRO A 122 -15.69 -27.99 -11.24
CA PRO A 122 -15.19 -26.72 -11.81
C PRO A 122 -16.22 -26.05 -12.72
N GLY A 123 -15.93 -24.80 -13.13
CA GLY A 123 -16.73 -24.02 -14.06
C GLY A 123 -15.84 -23.08 -14.91
N HIS A 124 -16.43 -22.04 -15.47
CA HIS A 124 -15.79 -21.13 -16.42
C HIS A 124 -15.60 -19.70 -15.88
N ILE A 125 -16.01 -19.43 -14.64
CA ILE A 125 -15.67 -18.21 -13.90
C ILE A 125 -14.62 -18.53 -12.85
N PHE A 126 -13.59 -17.68 -12.75
CA PHE A 126 -12.42 -17.84 -11.89
C PHE A 126 -12.43 -16.76 -10.79
N PRO A 127 -13.00 -17.04 -9.61
CA PRO A 127 -12.93 -16.10 -8.51
C PRO A 127 -11.50 -15.98 -7.96
N LEU A 128 -11.09 -14.73 -7.65
CA LEU A 128 -9.79 -14.41 -7.08
C LEU A 128 -10.01 -13.72 -5.73
N ILE A 129 -9.34 -14.19 -4.66
CA ILE A 129 -9.47 -13.57 -3.34
C ILE A 129 -8.50 -12.40 -3.23
N ALA A 130 -9.03 -11.18 -3.20
CA ALA A 130 -8.24 -9.98 -2.97
C ALA A 130 -7.67 -9.96 -1.54
N LYS A 131 -6.43 -9.48 -1.39
CA LYS A 131 -5.83 -9.28 -0.07
C LYS A 131 -6.57 -8.18 0.69
N GLU A 132 -6.80 -8.40 1.98
CA GLU A 132 -7.28 -7.35 2.88
C GLU A 132 -6.33 -6.16 2.86
N GLY A 133 -6.88 -4.92 2.82
CA GLY A 133 -6.11 -3.70 2.57
C GLY A 133 -5.96 -3.34 1.08
N GLY A 134 -6.37 -4.23 0.15
CA GLY A 134 -6.42 -3.94 -1.28
C GLY A 134 -5.06 -3.60 -1.90
N VAL A 135 -5.04 -2.64 -2.84
CA VAL A 135 -3.79 -2.23 -3.54
C VAL A 135 -2.72 -1.67 -2.59
N LEU A 136 -3.08 -1.24 -1.39
CA LEU A 136 -2.14 -0.80 -0.37
C LEU A 136 -1.34 -1.96 0.25
N ARG A 137 -1.79 -3.20 0.06
CA ARG A 137 -1.13 -4.44 0.52
C ARG A 137 -0.50 -5.22 -0.63
N ARG A 138 -1.18 -5.33 -1.75
CA ARG A 138 -0.71 -5.98 -2.98
C ARG A 138 -1.14 -5.15 -4.19
N ALA A 139 -0.17 -4.56 -4.87
CA ALA A 139 -0.39 -3.68 -6.02
C ALA A 139 -0.73 -4.49 -7.29
N GLY A 140 -1.83 -5.26 -7.27
CA GLY A 140 -2.28 -6.11 -8.37
C GLY A 140 -3.69 -5.77 -8.84
N HIS A 141 -4.04 -6.20 -10.07
CA HIS A 141 -5.35 -5.98 -10.69
C HIS A 141 -6.51 -6.57 -9.87
N THR A 142 -6.26 -7.71 -9.19
CA THR A 142 -7.22 -8.34 -8.26
C THR A 142 -7.66 -7.37 -7.16
N GLU A 143 -6.70 -6.75 -6.50
CA GLU A 143 -6.95 -5.78 -5.44
C GLU A 143 -7.52 -4.49 -6.00
N ALA A 144 -7.02 -4.02 -7.15
CA ALA A 144 -7.52 -2.81 -7.80
C ALA A 144 -9.00 -2.90 -8.14
N ALA A 145 -9.46 -4.03 -8.66
CA ALA A 145 -10.87 -4.24 -9.01
C ALA A 145 -11.80 -4.16 -7.78
N VAL A 146 -11.42 -4.78 -6.67
CA VAL A 146 -12.20 -4.73 -5.41
C VAL A 146 -12.18 -3.33 -4.80
N ASP A 147 -11.04 -2.64 -4.85
CA ASP A 147 -10.91 -1.28 -4.33
C ASP A 147 -11.73 -0.27 -5.14
N LEU A 148 -11.67 -0.36 -6.46
CA LEU A 148 -12.50 0.47 -7.34
C LEU A 148 -13.99 0.25 -7.07
N ALA A 149 -14.42 -1.00 -6.85
CA ALA A 149 -15.80 -1.31 -6.48
C ALA A 149 -16.19 -0.62 -5.16
N LYS A 150 -15.37 -0.74 -4.11
CA LYS A 150 -15.59 -0.06 -2.82
C LYS A 150 -15.64 1.46 -2.97
N LEU A 151 -14.72 2.06 -3.73
CA LEU A 151 -14.68 3.51 -3.98
C LEU A 151 -15.90 4.00 -4.77
N CYS A 152 -16.50 3.15 -5.59
CA CYS A 152 -17.78 3.42 -6.26
C CYS A 152 -19.00 3.28 -5.35
N GLY A 153 -18.85 2.69 -4.14
CA GLY A 153 -19.96 2.36 -3.25
C GLY A 153 -20.77 1.14 -3.72
N ALA A 154 -20.18 0.31 -4.59
CA ALA A 154 -20.75 -0.92 -5.13
C ALA A 154 -20.35 -2.14 -4.28
N GLU A 155 -20.96 -3.30 -4.55
CA GLU A 155 -20.55 -4.57 -3.97
C GLU A 155 -19.05 -4.81 -4.21
N PRO A 156 -18.27 -5.23 -3.18
CA PRO A 156 -16.81 -5.28 -3.25
C PRO A 156 -16.30 -6.48 -4.08
N ALA A 157 -16.66 -6.46 -5.36
CA ALA A 157 -16.28 -7.43 -6.36
C ALA A 157 -16.15 -6.76 -7.73
N GLY A 158 -15.17 -7.20 -8.52
CA GLY A 158 -14.97 -6.74 -9.88
C GLY A 158 -14.90 -7.88 -10.88
N VAL A 159 -14.83 -7.53 -12.15
CA VAL A 159 -14.53 -8.46 -13.25
C VAL A 159 -13.29 -7.92 -13.94
N ILE A 160 -12.30 -8.76 -14.14
CA ILE A 160 -11.05 -8.41 -14.81
C ILE A 160 -10.81 -9.34 -15.99
N CYS A 161 -10.12 -8.84 -17.01
CA CYS A 161 -9.68 -9.60 -18.16
C CYS A 161 -8.43 -8.93 -18.74
N GLU A 162 -7.33 -9.67 -18.82
CA GLU A 162 -6.07 -9.19 -19.38
C GLU A 162 -6.24 -8.80 -20.85
N ILE A 163 -5.47 -7.81 -21.30
CA ILE A 163 -5.49 -7.32 -22.68
C ILE A 163 -4.32 -7.92 -23.45
N ILE A 164 -4.65 -8.70 -24.46
CA ILE A 164 -3.72 -9.43 -25.31
C ILE A 164 -3.81 -8.87 -26.75
N ASN A 165 -2.66 -8.63 -27.37
CA ASN A 165 -2.55 -8.21 -28.76
C ASN A 165 -3.06 -9.26 -29.76
N GLU A 166 -3.31 -8.88 -31.00
CA GLU A 166 -3.81 -9.82 -32.04
C GLU A 166 -2.83 -10.95 -32.38
N ASP A 167 -1.53 -10.70 -32.16
CA ASP A 167 -0.48 -11.68 -32.36
C ASP A 167 -0.30 -12.65 -31.17
N GLY A 168 -1.08 -12.45 -30.09
CA GLY A 168 -1.04 -13.27 -28.88
C GLY A 168 -0.02 -12.80 -27.83
N THR A 169 0.70 -11.70 -28.06
CA THR A 169 1.57 -11.10 -27.05
C THR A 169 0.76 -10.22 -26.08
N MET A 170 1.28 -10.01 -24.86
CA MET A 170 0.61 -9.13 -23.90
C MET A 170 0.69 -7.66 -24.38
N ALA A 171 -0.45 -6.96 -24.34
CA ALA A 171 -0.50 -5.54 -24.62
C ALA A 171 0.28 -4.77 -23.54
N ARG A 172 1.10 -3.82 -23.98
CA ARG A 172 1.87 -2.92 -23.10
C ARG A 172 1.31 -1.51 -23.19
N VAL A 173 1.79 -0.61 -22.32
CA VAL A 173 1.26 0.76 -22.22
C VAL A 173 1.03 1.45 -23.58
N PRO A 174 1.94 1.38 -24.58
CA PRO A 174 1.67 1.95 -25.89
C PRO A 174 0.43 1.34 -26.59
N ASP A 175 0.27 0.01 -26.55
CA ASP A 175 -0.85 -0.70 -27.16
C ASP A 175 -2.15 -0.39 -26.41
N LEU A 176 -2.09 -0.32 -25.07
CA LEU A 176 -3.21 0.00 -24.19
C LEU A 176 -3.73 1.44 -24.42
N ILE A 177 -2.84 2.39 -24.72
CA ILE A 177 -3.22 3.76 -25.12
C ILE A 177 -4.04 3.77 -26.42
N GLU A 178 -3.63 2.97 -27.39
CA GLU A 178 -4.39 2.85 -28.65
C GLU A 178 -5.74 2.16 -28.43
N CYS A 179 -5.76 1.09 -27.64
CA CYS A 179 -6.99 0.41 -27.23
C CYS A 179 -7.97 1.37 -26.51
N ALA A 180 -7.46 2.15 -25.56
CA ALA A 180 -8.23 3.14 -24.79
C ALA A 180 -8.86 4.20 -25.72
N LYS A 181 -8.10 4.70 -26.71
CA LYS A 181 -8.60 5.66 -27.73
C LYS A 181 -9.64 5.03 -28.65
N GLN A 182 -9.41 3.79 -29.11
CA GLN A 182 -10.30 3.09 -30.03
C GLN A 182 -11.70 2.89 -29.45
N PHE A 183 -11.79 2.60 -28.15
CA PHE A 183 -13.04 2.30 -27.47
C PHE A 183 -13.54 3.40 -26.56
N ASP A 184 -12.87 4.56 -26.52
CA ASP A 184 -13.17 5.68 -25.61
C ASP A 184 -13.24 5.25 -24.13
N ILE A 185 -12.23 4.49 -23.70
CA ILE A 185 -12.13 3.93 -22.35
C ILE A 185 -11.11 4.71 -21.53
N LYS A 186 -11.45 4.99 -20.26
CA LYS A 186 -10.52 5.59 -19.31
C LYS A 186 -9.44 4.61 -18.93
N MET A 187 -8.19 5.10 -18.86
CA MET A 187 -7.02 4.31 -18.47
C MET A 187 -6.35 4.95 -17.26
N ILE A 188 -6.12 4.17 -16.21
CA ILE A 188 -5.49 4.57 -14.94
C ILE A 188 -4.37 3.60 -14.59
N THR A 189 -3.55 3.97 -13.58
CA THR A 189 -2.52 3.09 -13.03
C THR A 189 -2.86 2.63 -11.63
N ILE A 190 -2.35 1.47 -11.22
CA ILE A 190 -2.42 1.01 -9.82
C ILE A 190 -1.66 1.96 -8.90
N GLU A 191 -0.56 2.57 -9.36
CA GLU A 191 0.19 3.58 -8.60
C GLU A 191 -0.67 4.80 -8.25
N ASP A 192 -1.41 5.35 -9.24
CA ASP A 192 -2.33 6.47 -9.01
C ASP A 192 -3.48 6.07 -8.06
N LEU A 193 -3.99 4.84 -8.18
CA LEU A 193 -5.01 4.33 -7.27
C LEU A 193 -4.49 4.20 -5.83
N ILE A 194 -3.26 3.74 -5.63
CA ILE A 194 -2.59 3.70 -4.32
C ILE A 194 -2.46 5.12 -3.76
N ALA A 195 -1.99 6.08 -4.56
CA ALA A 195 -1.87 7.48 -4.15
C ALA A 195 -3.23 8.08 -3.78
N TYR A 196 -4.25 7.82 -4.60
CA TYR A 196 -5.63 8.25 -4.36
C TYR A 196 -6.17 7.72 -3.03
N ARG A 197 -6.07 6.41 -2.77
CA ARG A 197 -6.53 5.79 -1.53
C ARG A 197 -5.82 6.35 -0.31
N ARG A 198 -4.49 6.47 -0.37
CA ARG A 198 -3.68 7.05 0.71
C ARG A 198 -4.09 8.48 1.07
N HIS A 199 -4.56 9.24 0.08
CA HIS A 199 -4.95 10.64 0.27
C HIS A 199 -6.39 10.80 0.79
N HIS A 200 -7.31 9.92 0.38
CA HIS A 200 -8.74 10.04 0.65
C HIS A 200 -9.24 9.14 1.78
N GLU A 201 -8.51 8.08 2.15
CA GLU A 201 -8.91 7.17 3.22
C GLU A 201 -8.22 7.49 4.54
N THR A 202 -8.97 7.39 5.63
CA THR A 202 -8.40 7.41 6.99
C THR A 202 -7.98 5.98 7.37
N LEU A 203 -6.67 5.75 7.37
CA LEU A 203 -6.08 4.43 7.62
C LEU A 203 -5.65 4.23 9.07
N VAL A 204 -5.72 5.26 9.91
CA VAL A 204 -5.25 5.25 11.29
C VAL A 204 -6.42 5.43 12.26
N THR A 205 -6.31 4.77 13.40
CA THR A 205 -7.28 4.88 14.50
C THR A 205 -6.55 5.22 15.78
N ARG A 206 -7.02 6.27 16.48
CA ARG A 206 -6.55 6.64 17.81
C ARG A 206 -7.19 5.69 18.83
N GLU A 207 -6.39 4.91 19.53
CA GLU A 207 -6.87 3.84 20.42
C GLU A 207 -6.89 4.26 21.89
N VAL A 208 -5.84 4.92 22.36
CA VAL A 208 -5.64 5.21 23.79
C VAL A 208 -4.74 6.43 23.97
N GLU A 209 -5.01 7.17 25.01
CA GLU A 209 -4.22 8.34 25.42
C GLU A 209 -3.85 8.25 26.90
N ILE A 210 -2.58 8.53 27.21
CA ILE A 210 -2.07 8.51 28.58
C ILE A 210 -1.08 9.66 28.82
N THR A 211 -0.84 9.98 30.07
CA THR A 211 0.31 10.78 30.49
C THR A 211 1.50 9.86 30.72
N LEU A 212 2.61 10.10 30.02
CA LEU A 212 3.83 9.30 30.09
C LEU A 212 5.00 10.13 30.65
N PRO A 213 5.39 9.94 31.92
CA PRO A 213 6.64 10.50 32.46
C PRO A 213 7.83 9.71 31.90
N THR A 214 8.87 10.45 31.48
CA THR A 214 10.11 9.90 30.92
C THR A 214 11.32 10.64 31.48
N ASP A 215 12.53 10.15 31.25
CA ASP A 215 13.79 10.84 31.61
C ASP A 215 13.97 12.17 30.88
N PHE A 216 13.23 12.41 29.80
CA PHE A 216 13.28 13.63 28.99
C PHE A 216 12.17 14.63 29.33
N GLY A 217 11.24 14.28 30.20
CA GLY A 217 10.07 15.06 30.57
C GLY A 217 8.78 14.26 30.50
N THR A 218 7.65 14.94 30.79
CA THR A 218 6.33 14.34 30.74
C THR A 218 5.65 14.68 29.42
N PHE A 219 5.21 13.64 28.70
CA PHE A 219 4.52 13.75 27.41
C PHE A 219 3.09 13.21 27.50
N HIS A 220 2.22 13.72 26.65
CA HIS A 220 0.94 13.08 26.35
C HIS A 220 1.19 12.04 25.26
N ALA A 221 1.00 10.76 25.59
CA ALA A 221 1.28 9.65 24.69
C ALA A 221 -0.03 9.11 24.10
N ILE A 222 -0.10 9.00 22.79
CA ILE A 222 -1.27 8.56 22.04
C ILE A 222 -0.88 7.33 21.23
N GLY A 223 -1.58 6.21 21.48
CA GLY A 223 -1.42 4.97 20.72
C GLY A 223 -2.31 4.93 19.49
N TYR A 224 -1.77 4.48 18.37
CA TYR A 224 -2.46 4.34 17.11
C TYR A 224 -2.34 2.93 16.54
N SER A 225 -3.46 2.38 16.09
CA SER A 225 -3.52 1.25 15.16
C SER A 225 -3.66 1.74 13.71
N ASN A 226 -3.56 0.83 12.75
CA ASN A 226 -3.82 1.14 11.35
C ASN A 226 -4.49 -0.05 10.64
N SER A 227 -5.20 0.22 9.55
CA SER A 227 -5.94 -0.81 8.79
C SER A 227 -5.06 -1.62 7.82
N LEU A 228 -3.77 -1.28 7.67
CA LEU A 228 -2.90 -1.94 6.70
C LEU A 228 -2.14 -3.12 7.28
N ASP A 229 -1.77 -3.05 8.56
CA ASP A 229 -1.02 -4.10 9.24
C ASP A 229 -1.30 -4.12 10.75
N THR A 230 -0.69 -5.04 11.47
CA THR A 230 -0.84 -5.18 12.93
C THR A 230 0.13 -4.31 13.73
N LYS A 231 0.82 -3.36 13.10
CA LYS A 231 1.77 -2.50 13.79
C LYS A 231 1.03 -1.38 14.50
N GLU A 232 1.39 -1.18 15.74
CA GLU A 232 0.91 -0.08 16.56
C GLU A 232 1.96 1.04 16.59
N HIS A 233 1.53 2.27 16.47
CA HIS A 233 2.40 3.45 16.48
C HIS A 233 2.11 4.30 17.70
N ILE A 234 3.07 5.13 18.11
CA ILE A 234 2.88 6.01 19.26
C ILE A 234 3.33 7.44 18.94
N ALA A 235 2.48 8.41 19.26
CA ALA A 235 2.82 9.82 19.23
C ALA A 235 3.05 10.33 20.67
N LEU A 236 4.18 10.97 20.92
CA LEU A 236 4.49 11.68 22.17
C LEU A 236 4.34 13.16 21.91
N VAL A 237 3.34 13.77 22.52
CA VAL A 237 2.97 15.16 22.34
C VAL A 237 3.36 15.97 23.55
N LYS A 238 3.97 17.14 23.33
CA LYS A 238 4.30 18.11 24.35
C LYS A 238 3.59 19.44 24.07
N GLY A 239 2.96 20.00 25.11
CA GLY A 239 2.30 21.30 25.03
C GLY A 239 1.05 21.33 24.14
N ASP A 240 0.53 22.53 23.92
CA ASP A 240 -0.62 22.74 23.04
C ASP A 240 -0.15 22.87 21.58
N ILE A 241 -0.51 21.90 20.75
CA ILE A 241 -0.18 21.84 19.32
C ILE A 241 -1.31 22.34 18.41
N SER A 242 -2.45 22.77 18.97
CA SER A 242 -3.64 23.20 18.22
C SER A 242 -3.61 24.67 17.79
N THR A 243 -2.53 25.39 18.09
CA THR A 243 -2.43 26.86 17.93
C THR A 243 -2.34 27.35 16.48
N GLY A 244 -2.24 26.44 15.50
CA GLY A 244 -2.04 26.79 14.08
C GLY A 244 -0.63 27.25 13.71
N GLU A 245 0.26 27.40 14.68
CA GLU A 245 1.69 27.71 14.44
C GLU A 245 2.47 26.46 14.02
N PRO A 246 3.60 26.62 13.29
CA PRO A 246 4.45 25.50 12.92
C PRO A 246 4.96 24.73 14.14
N VAL A 247 4.71 23.42 14.19
CA VAL A 247 5.06 22.54 15.31
C VAL A 247 6.36 21.80 15.04
N LEU A 248 7.24 21.71 16.05
CA LEU A 248 8.44 20.88 15.97
C LEU A 248 8.05 19.40 15.97
N VAL A 249 8.42 18.68 14.91
CA VAL A 249 8.04 17.27 14.72
C VAL A 249 9.26 16.40 14.43
N ARG A 250 9.34 15.26 15.12
CA ARG A 250 10.23 14.17 14.77
C ARG A 250 9.41 12.93 14.39
N VAL A 251 9.51 12.47 13.15
CA VAL A 251 9.07 11.13 12.75
C VAL A 251 10.27 10.19 12.91
N HIS A 252 10.23 9.33 13.93
CA HIS A 252 11.28 8.37 14.24
C HIS A 252 10.85 6.96 13.83
N SER A 253 11.64 6.29 13.00
CA SER A 253 11.41 4.87 12.66
C SER A 253 12.14 3.99 13.66
N GLU A 254 11.43 3.04 14.24
CA GLU A 254 11.93 2.07 15.22
C GLU A 254 13.30 1.50 14.86
N CYS A 255 14.16 1.39 15.85
CA CYS A 255 15.44 0.74 15.77
C CYS A 255 15.77 0.08 17.11
N LEU A 256 15.23 -1.12 17.37
CA LEU A 256 15.38 -1.81 18.65
C LEU A 256 16.81 -1.85 19.14
N THR A 257 17.76 -2.16 18.25
CA THR A 257 19.17 -2.24 18.61
C THR A 257 19.78 -0.89 19.01
N GLY A 258 19.36 0.21 18.36
CA GLY A 258 19.83 1.55 18.67
C GLY A 258 19.08 2.20 19.80
N ASP A 259 17.74 2.14 19.78
CA ASP A 259 16.86 2.85 20.70
C ASP A 259 16.85 2.22 22.10
N VAL A 260 16.89 0.87 22.18
CA VAL A 260 16.78 0.13 23.45
C VAL A 260 18.16 -0.36 23.92
N PHE A 261 18.94 -1.00 23.02
CA PHE A 261 20.21 -1.61 23.41
C PHE A 261 21.41 -0.67 23.28
N GLY A 262 21.22 0.57 22.81
CA GLY A 262 22.31 1.55 22.67
C GLY A 262 23.40 1.15 21.67
N SER A 263 23.05 0.35 20.63
CA SER A 263 24.01 -0.11 19.64
C SER A 263 24.73 1.07 18.96
N HIS A 264 26.03 0.95 18.84
CA HIS A 264 26.87 1.94 18.14
C HIS A 264 26.94 1.71 16.61
N ARG A 265 26.25 0.70 16.06
CA ARG A 265 26.19 0.47 14.60
C ARG A 265 25.37 1.55 13.86
N CYS A 266 24.57 2.33 14.58
CA CYS A 266 23.76 3.43 14.03
C CYS A 266 23.75 4.62 15.00
N ASP A 267 23.08 5.69 14.60
CA ASP A 267 22.87 6.92 15.37
C ASP A 267 21.41 7.06 15.86
N CYS A 268 20.58 5.99 15.79
CA CYS A 268 19.13 6.05 16.05
C CYS A 268 18.81 6.42 17.49
N GLY A 269 19.34 5.71 18.49
CA GLY A 269 19.10 6.00 19.90
C GLY A 269 19.50 7.43 20.29
N PRO A 270 20.74 7.89 20.01
CA PRO A 270 21.11 9.28 20.22
C PRO A 270 20.18 10.30 19.54
N GLN A 271 19.72 10.04 18.32
CA GLN A 271 18.74 10.89 17.63
C GLN A 271 17.39 10.93 18.35
N LEU A 272 16.89 9.78 18.83
CA LEU A 272 15.65 9.69 19.59
C LEU A 272 15.72 10.56 20.84
N HIS A 273 16.76 10.35 21.63
CA HIS A 273 17.00 11.11 22.88
C HIS A 273 17.16 12.62 22.64
N ALA A 274 17.93 13.01 21.63
CA ALA A 274 18.11 14.40 21.28
C ALA A 274 16.80 15.08 20.81
N ALA A 275 15.97 14.35 20.06
CA ALA A 275 14.67 14.87 19.63
C ALA A 275 13.71 15.07 20.81
N LEU A 276 13.61 14.11 21.74
CA LEU A 276 12.79 14.23 22.94
C LEU A 276 13.25 15.40 23.81
N ALA A 277 14.57 15.52 24.05
CA ALA A 277 15.14 16.64 24.83
C ALA A 277 14.92 18.00 24.15
N GLN A 278 14.94 18.07 22.83
CA GLN A 278 14.66 19.29 22.09
C GLN A 278 13.19 19.70 22.17
N ILE A 279 12.27 18.76 22.00
CA ILE A 279 10.82 18.99 22.13
C ILE A 279 10.48 19.44 23.54
N GLU A 280 11.06 18.81 24.57
CA GLU A 280 10.88 19.23 25.97
C GLU A 280 11.36 20.66 26.21
N ARG A 281 12.52 21.04 25.68
CA ARG A 281 13.07 22.41 25.83
C ARG A 281 12.23 23.48 25.14
N GLU A 282 11.63 23.14 23.97
CA GLU A 282 10.71 24.04 23.27
C GLU A 282 9.35 24.12 23.98
N GLY A 283 9.03 23.15 24.84
CA GLY A 283 7.73 23.07 25.53
C GLY A 283 6.55 22.74 24.61
N LYS A 284 6.80 22.57 23.32
CA LYS A 284 5.78 22.27 22.29
C LYS A 284 6.38 21.42 21.17
N GLY A 285 5.75 20.32 20.84
CA GLY A 285 6.18 19.47 19.72
C GLY A 285 5.64 18.05 19.76
N VAL A 286 5.97 17.27 18.73
CA VAL A 286 5.54 15.88 18.57
C VAL A 286 6.72 14.99 18.19
N LEU A 287 6.91 13.90 18.93
CA LEU A 287 7.71 12.78 18.48
C LEU A 287 6.77 11.65 18.07
N LEU A 288 6.72 11.31 16.79
CA LEU A 288 5.99 10.17 16.26
C LEU A 288 6.94 8.98 16.10
N TYR A 289 6.72 7.92 16.89
CA TYR A 289 7.51 6.70 16.86
C TYR A 289 6.79 5.66 15.99
N MET A 290 7.37 5.40 14.82
CA MET A 290 6.83 4.51 13.80
C MET A 290 7.46 3.12 13.93
N ARG A 291 6.66 2.10 14.13
CA ARG A 291 7.14 0.71 14.22
C ARG A 291 7.45 0.15 12.82
N GLN A 292 8.58 0.59 12.27
CA GLN A 292 9.08 0.25 10.94
C GLN A 292 10.56 -0.17 11.01
N GLU A 293 10.82 -1.22 11.79
CA GLU A 293 12.16 -1.73 12.07
C GLU A 293 12.93 -2.07 10.77
N GLY A 294 14.23 -1.76 10.75
CA GLY A 294 15.11 -2.12 9.65
C GLY A 294 14.73 -1.43 8.32
N ARG A 295 14.14 -0.24 8.33
CA ARG A 295 13.57 0.43 7.16
C ARG A 295 12.41 -0.37 6.53
N GLY A 296 11.63 -1.06 7.35
CA GLY A 296 10.48 -1.84 6.91
C GLY A 296 10.71 -3.33 6.70
N ILE A 297 11.98 -3.80 6.68
CA ILE A 297 12.30 -5.23 6.48
C ILE A 297 12.15 -6.09 7.74
N GLY A 298 11.95 -5.47 8.90
CA GLY A 298 11.80 -6.13 10.20
C GLY A 298 13.13 -6.48 10.87
N LEU A 299 13.04 -6.86 12.17
CA LEU A 299 14.21 -7.06 13.03
C LEU A 299 15.11 -8.20 12.53
N LEU A 300 14.55 -9.35 12.21
CA LEU A 300 15.37 -10.52 11.83
C LEU A 300 16.12 -10.27 10.52
N ASN A 301 15.49 -9.67 9.52
CA ASN A 301 16.18 -9.34 8.26
C ASN A 301 17.22 -8.23 8.46
N LYS A 302 16.97 -7.27 9.35
CA LYS A 302 17.98 -6.30 9.76
C LYS A 302 19.22 -6.98 10.38
N LEU A 303 19.03 -8.01 11.22
CA LEU A 303 20.16 -8.75 11.79
C LEU A 303 20.90 -9.56 10.70
N ARG A 304 20.19 -10.12 9.72
CA ARG A 304 20.82 -10.74 8.52
C ARG A 304 21.61 -9.71 7.71
N ALA A 305 21.06 -8.50 7.52
CA ALA A 305 21.79 -7.41 6.86
C ALA A 305 23.03 -7.01 7.64
N TYR A 306 23.01 -7.00 8.99
CA TYR A 306 24.20 -6.78 9.79
C TYR A 306 25.27 -7.87 9.57
N LYS A 307 24.87 -9.13 9.38
CA LYS A 307 25.80 -10.21 9.06
C LYS A 307 26.49 -9.96 7.71
N LEU A 308 25.74 -9.56 6.69
CA LEU A 308 26.30 -9.20 5.39
C LEU A 308 27.23 -7.98 5.47
N GLN A 309 26.92 -7.01 6.33
CA GLN A 309 27.80 -5.86 6.57
C GLN A 309 29.14 -6.26 7.22
N GLU A 310 29.16 -7.29 8.07
CA GLU A 310 30.39 -7.88 8.61
C GLU A 310 31.25 -8.57 7.51
N GLU A 311 30.61 -8.97 6.41
CA GLU A 311 31.25 -9.53 5.21
C GLU A 311 31.71 -8.46 4.21
N GLY A 312 31.48 -7.16 4.51
CA GLY A 312 31.97 -6.02 3.73
C GLY A 312 30.93 -5.33 2.84
N PHE A 313 29.66 -5.77 2.83
CA PHE A 313 28.58 -5.08 2.12
C PHE A 313 28.18 -3.81 2.87
N ASP A 314 27.74 -2.78 2.15
CA ASP A 314 27.10 -1.65 2.82
C ASP A 314 25.61 -1.91 3.12
N THR A 315 24.93 -0.95 3.78
CA THR A 315 23.54 -1.13 4.21
C THR A 315 22.57 -1.29 3.04
N VAL A 316 22.80 -0.67 1.89
CA VAL A 316 21.95 -0.75 0.70
C VAL A 316 22.16 -2.09 0.02
N GLU A 317 23.43 -2.43 -0.28
CA GLU A 317 23.81 -3.70 -0.88
C GLU A 317 23.36 -4.92 -0.06
N ALA A 318 23.44 -4.83 1.28
CA ALA A 318 22.97 -5.88 2.16
C ALA A 318 21.44 -6.09 2.04
N ASN A 319 20.64 -5.01 1.91
CA ASN A 319 19.20 -5.13 1.72
C ASN A 319 18.87 -5.74 0.35
N GLU A 320 19.51 -5.25 -0.72
CA GLU A 320 19.32 -5.76 -2.09
C GLU A 320 19.68 -7.24 -2.20
N LYS A 321 20.78 -7.67 -1.55
CA LYS A 321 21.18 -9.08 -1.50
C LYS A 321 20.18 -9.97 -0.76
N LEU A 322 19.41 -9.42 0.17
CA LEU A 322 18.30 -10.08 0.85
C LEU A 322 16.98 -10.02 0.07
N GLY A 323 16.97 -9.43 -1.13
CA GLY A 323 15.77 -9.29 -1.97
C GLY A 323 14.87 -8.11 -1.59
N PHE A 324 15.38 -7.14 -0.83
CA PHE A 324 14.62 -5.95 -0.42
C PHE A 324 15.14 -4.68 -1.10
N PRO A 325 14.30 -3.72 -1.46
CA PRO A 325 14.76 -2.41 -1.87
C PRO A 325 15.48 -1.68 -0.73
N ALA A 326 16.18 -0.61 -1.07
CA ALA A 326 16.99 0.17 -0.13
C ALA A 326 16.18 0.76 1.05
N ASP A 327 14.91 1.07 0.84
CA ASP A 327 14.00 1.67 1.84
C ASP A 327 12.54 1.31 1.54
N LEU A 328 11.91 0.52 2.44
CA LEU A 328 10.51 0.09 2.37
C LEU A 328 9.61 0.86 3.35
N ARG A 329 10.10 1.96 3.95
CA ARG A 329 9.28 2.72 4.90
C ARG A 329 8.13 3.41 4.21
N ASP A 330 6.94 3.25 4.77
CA ASP A 330 5.77 4.03 4.44
C ASP A 330 5.70 5.26 5.35
N TYR A 331 5.61 6.43 4.74
CA TYR A 331 5.45 7.69 5.46
C TYR A 331 3.98 8.14 5.51
N GLY A 332 3.08 7.49 4.74
CA GLY A 332 1.66 7.84 4.66
C GLY A 332 0.92 7.65 5.98
N ILE A 333 1.13 6.51 6.66
CA ILE A 333 0.58 6.29 8.01
C ILE A 333 1.06 7.36 8.98
N GLY A 334 2.36 7.69 8.93
CA GLY A 334 2.91 8.76 9.78
C GLY A 334 2.30 10.14 9.48
N ALA A 335 2.08 10.45 8.21
CA ALA A 335 1.42 11.69 7.80
C ALA A 335 -0.03 11.75 8.29
N GLN A 336 -0.78 10.66 8.17
CA GLN A 336 -2.16 10.59 8.66
C GLN A 336 -2.25 10.73 10.18
N ILE A 337 -1.31 10.15 10.94
CA ILE A 337 -1.25 10.37 12.40
C ILE A 337 -0.99 11.84 12.71
N LEU A 338 -0.06 12.51 12.01
CA LEU A 338 0.20 13.93 12.22
C LEU A 338 -1.02 14.80 11.85
N LYS A 339 -1.75 14.44 10.82
CA LYS A 339 -3.00 15.09 10.42
C LYS A 339 -4.12 14.87 11.45
N ASP A 340 -4.26 13.65 12.00
CA ASP A 340 -5.19 13.33 13.08
C ASP A 340 -4.90 14.13 14.37
N LEU A 341 -3.63 14.44 14.62
CA LEU A 341 -3.20 15.35 15.70
C LEU A 341 -3.53 16.83 15.42
N GLY A 342 -4.12 17.16 14.26
CA GLY A 342 -4.51 18.52 13.87
C GLY A 342 -3.37 19.38 13.31
N LEU A 343 -2.24 18.78 12.97
CA LEU A 343 -1.09 19.52 12.44
C LEU A 343 -1.30 19.86 10.95
N GLN A 344 -0.87 21.06 10.56
CA GLN A 344 -0.85 21.56 9.19
C GLN A 344 0.54 21.99 8.76
N SER A 345 1.26 22.71 9.60
CA SER A 345 2.60 23.24 9.33
C SER A 345 3.62 22.65 10.31
N LEU A 346 4.73 22.15 9.76
CA LEU A 346 5.72 21.39 10.51
C LEU A 346 7.12 22.03 10.42
N ARG A 347 7.82 22.07 11.56
CA ARG A 347 9.27 22.22 11.63
C ARG A 347 9.86 20.81 11.84
N LEU A 348 10.40 20.20 10.79
CA LEU A 348 10.70 18.77 10.77
C LEU A 348 12.16 18.47 11.17
N LEU A 349 12.35 17.79 12.29
CA LEU A 349 13.66 17.27 12.76
C LEU A 349 14.10 16.10 11.86
N THR A 350 14.86 16.39 10.81
CA THR A 350 15.33 15.38 9.87
C THR A 350 16.59 15.82 9.12
N ASN A 351 17.40 14.82 8.73
CA ASN A 351 18.46 14.95 7.74
C ASN A 351 18.15 14.17 6.45
N ASN A 352 16.95 13.54 6.36
CA ASN A 352 16.55 12.76 5.20
C ASN A 352 15.54 13.52 4.33
N PRO A 353 15.89 13.95 3.10
CA PRO A 353 14.98 14.66 2.20
C PRO A 353 13.72 13.88 1.83
N ARG A 354 13.82 12.54 1.72
CA ARG A 354 12.68 11.68 1.41
C ARG A 354 11.55 11.76 2.45
N LYS A 355 11.87 12.06 3.72
CA LYS A 355 10.85 12.29 4.76
C LYS A 355 10.04 13.55 4.50
N ILE A 356 10.66 14.58 3.96
CA ILE A 356 9.98 15.83 3.61
C ILE A 356 8.99 15.57 2.48
N ALA A 357 9.45 14.97 1.39
CA ALA A 357 8.60 14.64 0.25
C ALA A 357 7.44 13.71 0.63
N GLY A 358 7.70 12.70 1.47
CA GLY A 358 6.69 11.74 1.93
C GLY A 358 5.59 12.33 2.82
N LEU A 359 5.80 13.49 3.43
CA LEU A 359 4.79 14.19 4.25
C LEU A 359 4.01 15.24 3.43
N GLN A 360 4.64 15.92 2.49
CA GLN A 360 4.03 16.99 1.68
C GLN A 360 2.83 16.52 0.85
N GLY A 361 2.79 15.25 0.46
CA GLY A 361 1.66 14.67 -0.28
C GLY A 361 0.36 14.50 0.53
N TYR A 362 0.34 14.87 1.82
CA TYR A 362 -0.79 14.68 2.74
C TYR A 362 -1.32 15.99 3.35
N ASP A 363 -1.24 17.10 2.64
CA ASP A 363 -1.62 18.43 3.12
C ASP A 363 -0.86 18.86 4.38
N LEU A 364 0.36 18.36 4.58
CA LEU A 364 1.28 18.75 5.64
C LEU A 364 2.39 19.60 5.04
N GLU A 365 2.43 20.89 5.41
CA GLU A 365 3.46 21.81 4.96
C GLU A 365 4.69 21.70 5.83
N VAL A 366 5.83 21.32 5.27
CA VAL A 366 7.12 21.38 5.97
C VAL A 366 7.75 22.76 5.73
N VAL A 367 7.54 23.67 6.65
CA VAL A 367 8.02 25.07 6.55
C VAL A 367 9.49 25.20 6.90
N GLU A 368 10.05 24.30 7.71
CA GLU A 368 11.45 24.32 8.13
C GLU A 368 11.98 22.89 8.31
N ARG A 369 13.17 22.63 7.78
CA ARG A 369 13.98 21.47 8.15
C ARG A 369 14.89 21.80 9.32
N VAL A 370 14.70 21.17 10.45
CA VAL A 370 15.56 21.30 11.63
C VAL A 370 16.60 20.17 11.60
N PRO A 371 17.91 20.46 11.55
CA PRO A 371 18.95 19.44 11.54
C PRO A 371 18.96 18.63 12.85
N LEU A 372 19.16 17.31 12.74
CA LEU A 372 19.31 16.42 13.88
C LEU A 372 20.54 15.52 13.65
N GLN A 373 21.72 16.10 13.83
CA GLN A 373 22.98 15.42 13.60
C GLN A 373 23.65 15.03 14.92
N MET A 374 24.04 13.75 15.00
CA MET A 374 24.81 13.22 16.14
C MET A 374 26.30 13.09 15.76
N PRO A 375 27.21 13.25 16.73
CA PRO A 375 28.62 12.99 16.48
C PRO A 375 28.84 11.57 15.94
N ALA A 376 29.65 11.45 14.88
CA ALA A 376 30.04 10.16 14.35
C ALA A 376 30.93 9.41 15.36
N LYS A 377 30.65 8.09 15.52
CA LYS A 377 31.50 7.18 16.25
C LYS A 377 32.26 6.30 15.25
N GLU A 378 33.38 5.73 15.63
CA GLU A 378 34.14 4.85 14.76
C GLU A 378 33.28 3.71 14.18
N ALA A 379 32.45 3.09 15.04
CA ALA A 379 31.59 1.98 14.69
C ALA A 379 30.44 2.31 13.71
N ASN A 380 30.04 3.59 13.57
CA ASN A 380 28.95 3.99 12.66
C ASN A 380 29.40 4.89 11.50
N LYS A 381 30.69 5.16 11.37
CA LYS A 381 31.22 6.08 10.34
C LYS A 381 30.85 5.61 8.93
N SER A 382 31.06 4.34 8.62
CA SER A 382 30.67 3.72 7.33
C SER A 382 29.16 3.81 7.08
N TYR A 383 28.35 3.53 8.09
CA TYR A 383 26.89 3.65 8.01
C TYR A 383 26.45 5.09 7.71
N LEU A 384 27.02 6.10 8.37
CA LEU A 384 26.73 7.51 8.10
C LEU A 384 27.18 7.93 6.70
N GLN A 385 28.30 7.40 6.23
CA GLN A 385 28.81 7.64 4.88
C GLN A 385 27.89 7.08 3.80
N THR A 386 27.35 5.86 4.01
CA THR A 386 26.33 5.26 3.13
C THR A 386 25.05 6.09 3.09
N LYS A 387 24.61 6.65 4.24
CA LYS A 387 23.46 7.58 4.29
C LYS A 387 23.67 8.81 3.39
N VAL A 388 24.86 9.39 3.39
CA VAL A 388 25.18 10.56 2.54
C VAL A 388 25.27 10.14 1.08
N ASN A 389 26.12 9.15 0.78
CA ASN A 389 26.51 8.82 -0.59
C ASN A 389 25.40 8.11 -1.39
N LYS A 390 24.64 7.21 -0.75
CA LYS A 390 23.64 6.38 -1.44
C LYS A 390 22.18 6.78 -1.14
N LEU A 391 21.92 7.46 -0.01
CA LEU A 391 20.57 7.78 0.42
C LEU A 391 20.27 9.29 0.44
N GLY A 392 21.24 10.14 0.05
CA GLY A 392 21.07 11.58 -0.08
C GLY A 392 20.85 12.33 1.24
N HIS A 393 21.29 11.77 2.38
CA HIS A 393 21.15 12.43 3.66
C HIS A 393 22.04 13.68 3.76
N LEU A 394 21.49 14.75 4.36
CA LEU A 394 22.15 16.03 4.59
C LEU A 394 22.91 15.98 5.90
N LEU A 395 24.10 15.40 5.91
CA LEU A 395 25.00 15.28 7.05
C LEU A 395 26.36 15.91 6.72
N ASN A 396 26.94 16.60 7.71
CA ASN A 396 28.34 17.07 7.67
C ASN A 396 29.19 16.05 8.43
N LEU A 397 29.94 15.20 7.70
CA LEU A 397 30.77 14.13 8.26
C LEU A 397 32.23 14.52 8.28
#